data_685b0678c3ed17aa5d26837fad38a30c
#
_entry.id   685b0678c3ed17aa5d26837fad38a30c
#
_cell.length_a   1.000
_cell.length_b   1.000
_cell.length_c   1.000
_cell.angle_alpha   90.00
_cell.angle_beta   90.00
_cell.angle_gamma   90.00
#
_symmetry.space_group_name_H-M   'P 1'
#
loop_
_entity.id
_entity.type
_entity.pdbx_description
1 polymer ?
#
loop_
_entity_poly.entity_id
_entity_poly.type
_entity_poly.pdbx_seq_one_letter_code
_entity_poly.pdbx_strand_id
1 'polypeptide(L)'
;MARHPELLIPASSLEVLKTAVIFGADAVYIGGEAFGLRAKAKNFSMEDMREGIAFAHEHDVKVYVTANILAHNSDLEGVREYFKELKEIRPDALIIADPGVFEIAKEVCPEIERHISTQANNTNYGTYNFWYKQGASRVVSARELSLEELKELRANIPEDLEIETFVHGAMCISYSGRCLLSNYFTGRDANQGACTHPCRWKYAVVEETRPGEYMPVYENERGTYIFNSKDLCMIEHIPELLEAGIDSLKIEGRMKTALYVATVARTYRKAIDDYQKDPALYQKNMPWYLEQISNCTYRQFTTGFFFGKPDETTQIYDSNTYVKEYTYLGIIGEEKEDLYRIEQRNKFTVGETIEIMKPNGENIETKVLKILNEEGESQDSAPHPKQVLYIALDQKAEPYDILRRRED
;
A
#
# COMPACT_ATOMS: atom_id res chain seq x y z
N MET A 1 23.87 -6.53 15.66
CA MET A 1 23.54 -6.81 14.24
C MET A 1 22.46 -5.82 13.86
N ALA A 2 22.56 -5.19 12.71
CA ALA A 2 21.48 -4.33 12.22
C ALA A 2 20.21 -5.20 12.07
N ARG A 3 19.07 -4.75 12.64
CA ARG A 3 17.78 -5.45 12.47
C ARG A 3 17.45 -5.50 10.97
N HIS A 4 16.96 -6.64 10.50
CA HIS A 4 16.41 -6.73 9.14
C HIS A 4 15.00 -6.11 9.18
N PRO A 5 14.76 -4.99 8.51
CA PRO A 5 13.43 -4.36 8.55
C PRO A 5 12.46 -5.18 7.72
N GLU A 6 11.27 -5.39 8.25
CA GLU A 6 10.17 -6.00 7.51
C GLU A 6 9.66 -5.03 6.43
N LEU A 7 9.51 -5.50 5.20
CA LEU A 7 8.82 -4.78 4.14
C LEU A 7 7.35 -5.22 4.08
N LEU A 8 6.45 -4.35 4.52
CA LEU A 8 5.01 -4.61 4.62
C LEU A 8 4.24 -3.99 3.45
N ILE A 9 3.63 -4.84 2.63
CA ILE A 9 3.00 -4.48 1.36
C ILE A 9 1.47 -4.61 1.44
N PRO A 10 0.68 -3.67 0.87
CA PRO A 10 -0.77 -3.77 0.79
C PRO A 10 -1.26 -4.74 -0.28
N ALA A 11 -2.39 -5.39 -0.06
CA ALA A 11 -3.10 -6.09 -1.11
C ALA A 11 -4.62 -5.86 -1.08
N SER A 12 -5.22 -5.72 -2.27
CA SER A 12 -6.65 -5.47 -2.49
C SER A 12 -7.41 -6.71 -2.96
N SER A 13 -6.69 -7.75 -3.36
CA SER A 13 -7.25 -9.01 -3.89
C SER A 13 -6.23 -10.11 -3.78
N LEU A 14 -6.66 -11.36 -3.95
CA LEU A 14 -5.79 -12.53 -3.96
C LEU A 14 -4.66 -12.43 -5.01
N GLU A 15 -4.96 -11.92 -6.22
CA GLU A 15 -3.97 -11.66 -7.26
C GLU A 15 -2.89 -10.68 -6.77
N VAL A 16 -3.31 -9.57 -6.16
CA VAL A 16 -2.38 -8.55 -5.65
C VAL A 16 -1.57 -9.07 -4.47
N LEU A 17 -2.16 -9.91 -3.60
CA LEU A 17 -1.44 -10.57 -2.52
C LEU A 17 -0.34 -11.47 -3.06
N LYS A 18 -0.67 -12.39 -3.98
CA LYS A 18 0.31 -13.27 -4.62
C LYS A 18 1.42 -12.49 -5.31
N THR A 19 1.05 -11.39 -6.00
CA THR A 19 2.03 -10.47 -6.60
C THR A 19 2.95 -9.85 -5.54
N ALA A 20 2.42 -9.34 -4.42
CA ALA A 20 3.22 -8.75 -3.35
C ALA A 20 4.24 -9.76 -2.79
N VAL A 21 3.81 -10.99 -2.53
CA VAL A 21 4.65 -12.10 -2.04
C VAL A 21 5.79 -12.38 -3.02
N ILE A 22 5.49 -12.60 -4.29
CA ILE A 22 6.50 -12.94 -5.32
C ILE A 22 7.47 -11.78 -5.58
N PHE A 23 7.02 -10.52 -5.43
CA PHE A 23 7.84 -9.34 -5.66
C PHE A 23 8.60 -8.83 -4.42
N GLY A 24 8.66 -9.63 -3.35
CA GLY A 24 9.62 -9.46 -2.25
C GLY A 24 9.07 -8.82 -0.98
N ALA A 25 7.76 -8.94 -0.71
CA ALA A 25 7.20 -8.61 0.60
C ALA A 25 7.69 -9.60 1.67
N ASP A 26 8.01 -9.10 2.86
CA ASP A 26 8.20 -9.93 4.07
C ASP A 26 6.85 -10.16 4.78
N ALA A 27 5.93 -9.21 4.62
CA ALA A 27 4.56 -9.32 5.10
C ALA A 27 3.58 -8.61 4.16
N VAL A 28 2.32 -9.06 4.15
CA VAL A 28 1.23 -8.45 3.38
C VAL A 28 0.10 -8.09 4.31
N TYR A 29 -0.47 -6.87 4.19
CA TYR A 29 -1.68 -6.54 4.92
C TYR A 29 -2.90 -6.43 4.01
N ILE A 30 -3.99 -7.06 4.46
CA ILE A 30 -5.25 -7.21 3.72
C ILE A 30 -6.44 -6.69 4.54
N GLY A 31 -7.59 -6.56 3.91
CA GLY A 31 -8.85 -6.26 4.59
C GLY A 31 -9.94 -7.21 4.16
N GLY A 32 -10.72 -7.70 5.13
CA GLY A 32 -11.92 -8.46 4.88
C GLY A 32 -13.09 -7.60 4.42
N GLU A 33 -14.18 -8.24 4.05
CA GLU A 33 -15.43 -7.58 3.67
C GLU A 33 -16.05 -6.78 4.81
N ALA A 34 -15.70 -7.08 6.07
CA ALA A 34 -16.18 -6.41 7.27
C ALA A 34 -15.04 -5.78 8.08
N PHE A 35 -15.37 -4.75 8.86
CA PHE A 35 -14.56 -4.12 9.94
C PHE A 35 -13.19 -3.55 9.55
N GLY A 36 -12.82 -3.56 8.25
CA GLY A 36 -11.66 -2.88 7.73
C GLY A 36 -11.99 -1.50 7.16
N LEU A 37 -11.06 -0.54 7.26
CA LEU A 37 -11.16 0.70 6.49
C LEU A 37 -11.12 0.38 5.00
N ARG A 38 -12.03 1.01 4.22
CA ARG A 38 -12.27 0.82 2.78
C ARG A 38 -13.28 -0.30 2.44
N ALA A 39 -14.37 -0.38 3.21
CA ALA A 39 -15.48 -1.31 2.99
C ALA A 39 -16.08 -1.31 1.57
N LYS A 40 -15.83 -0.28 0.74
CA LYS A 40 -16.26 -0.20 -0.67
C LYS A 40 -15.18 -0.64 -1.67
N ALA A 41 -13.99 -1.06 -1.22
CA ALA A 41 -12.99 -1.70 -2.07
C ALA A 41 -13.40 -3.15 -2.36
N LYS A 42 -12.76 -3.76 -3.38
CA LYS A 42 -12.69 -5.22 -3.39
C LYS A 42 -11.98 -5.65 -2.11
N ASN A 43 -12.68 -6.34 -1.25
CA ASN A 43 -12.15 -6.90 -0.02
C ASN A 43 -12.07 -8.42 -0.19
N PHE A 44 -11.24 -9.05 0.63
CA PHE A 44 -11.08 -10.49 0.61
C PHE A 44 -12.30 -11.18 1.20
N SER A 45 -12.87 -12.14 0.49
CA SER A 45 -13.73 -13.15 1.09
C SER A 45 -12.94 -14.02 2.07
N MET A 46 -13.62 -14.76 2.94
CA MET A 46 -12.94 -15.71 3.84
C MET A 46 -12.19 -16.80 3.07
N GLU A 47 -12.71 -17.20 1.91
CA GLU A 47 -12.05 -18.17 1.02
C GLU A 47 -10.76 -17.59 0.41
N ASP A 48 -10.82 -16.36 -0.15
CA ASP A 48 -9.63 -15.65 -0.66
C ASP A 48 -8.58 -15.44 0.43
N MET A 49 -9.00 -15.12 1.67
CA MET A 49 -8.08 -14.99 2.80
C MET A 49 -7.39 -16.32 3.12
N ARG A 50 -8.14 -17.42 3.18
CA ARG A 50 -7.57 -18.73 3.47
C ARG A 50 -6.54 -19.13 2.41
N GLU A 51 -6.87 -18.96 1.13
CA GLU A 51 -5.96 -19.24 0.04
C GLU A 51 -4.74 -18.32 0.07
N GLY A 52 -4.97 -17.02 0.27
CA GLY A 52 -3.89 -16.01 0.33
C GLY A 52 -2.93 -16.23 1.49
N ILE A 53 -3.43 -16.56 2.69
CA ILE A 53 -2.61 -16.86 3.86
C ILE A 53 -1.78 -18.14 3.61
N ALA A 54 -2.40 -19.20 3.08
CA ALA A 54 -1.69 -20.43 2.77
C ALA A 54 -0.56 -20.17 1.76
N PHE A 55 -0.86 -19.45 0.66
CA PHE A 55 0.14 -19.09 -0.34
C PHE A 55 1.28 -18.24 0.23
N ALA A 56 0.97 -17.24 1.07
CA ALA A 56 1.98 -16.40 1.70
C ALA A 56 2.89 -17.22 2.64
N HIS A 57 2.31 -18.09 3.47
CA HIS A 57 3.07 -18.94 4.39
C HIS A 57 3.95 -19.96 3.65
N GLU A 58 3.54 -20.48 2.48
CA GLU A 58 4.38 -21.33 1.63
C GLU A 58 5.64 -20.62 1.12
N HIS A 59 5.64 -19.27 1.15
CA HIS A 59 6.76 -18.42 0.75
C HIS A 59 7.43 -17.70 1.94
N ASP A 60 7.19 -18.14 3.17
CA ASP A 60 7.69 -17.51 4.42
C ASP A 60 7.27 -16.03 4.59
N VAL A 61 6.13 -15.62 4.03
CA VAL A 61 5.58 -14.26 4.12
C VAL A 61 4.41 -14.23 5.09
N LYS A 62 4.41 -13.25 6.01
CA LYS A 62 3.33 -13.05 6.98
C LYS A 62 2.12 -12.35 6.39
N VAL A 63 0.94 -12.58 6.98
CA VAL A 63 -0.31 -11.89 6.57
C VAL A 63 -0.99 -11.23 7.76
N TYR A 64 -1.26 -9.93 7.65
CA TYR A 64 -1.93 -9.13 8.68
C TYR A 64 -3.31 -8.68 8.19
N VAL A 65 -4.32 -8.93 9.02
CA VAL A 65 -5.72 -8.58 8.68
C VAL A 65 -6.12 -7.29 9.39
N THR A 66 -6.65 -6.33 8.63
CA THR A 66 -7.11 -5.06 9.20
C THR A 66 -8.52 -5.20 9.78
N ALA A 67 -8.67 -4.82 11.05
CA ALA A 67 -9.93 -4.65 11.79
C ALA A 67 -9.90 -3.27 12.48
N ASN A 68 -9.65 -2.21 11.71
CA ASN A 68 -9.23 -0.91 12.22
C ASN A 68 -10.24 0.22 11.96
N ILE A 69 -11.53 -0.11 11.85
CA ILE A 69 -12.61 0.89 11.92
C ILE A 69 -12.69 1.51 13.32
N LEU A 70 -13.35 2.66 13.44
CA LEU A 70 -13.87 3.16 14.71
C LEU A 70 -15.23 2.50 14.93
N ALA A 71 -15.26 1.46 15.76
CA ALA A 71 -16.43 0.63 15.95
C ALA A 71 -17.55 1.35 16.73
N HIS A 72 -18.79 1.18 16.31
CA HIS A 72 -19.97 1.55 17.06
C HIS A 72 -20.51 0.33 17.83
N ASN A 73 -21.40 0.54 18.80
CA ASN A 73 -21.98 -0.56 19.58
C ASN A 73 -22.63 -1.65 18.71
N SER A 74 -23.22 -1.25 17.57
CA SER A 74 -23.81 -2.18 16.60
C SER A 74 -22.82 -3.10 15.90
N ASP A 75 -21.52 -2.75 15.91
CA ASP A 75 -20.48 -3.49 15.20
C ASP A 75 -19.86 -4.60 16.08
N LEU A 76 -19.91 -4.44 17.42
CA LEU A 76 -19.14 -5.26 18.36
C LEU A 76 -19.45 -6.77 18.29
N GLU A 77 -20.72 -7.13 18.14
CA GLU A 77 -21.07 -8.55 18.01
C GLU A 77 -20.58 -9.13 16.68
N GLY A 78 -20.72 -8.36 15.59
CA GLY A 78 -20.17 -8.76 14.29
C GLY A 78 -18.66 -8.92 14.30
N VAL A 79 -17.94 -8.03 15.01
CA VAL A 79 -16.49 -8.15 15.23
C VAL A 79 -16.14 -9.44 15.95
N ARG A 80 -16.89 -9.83 16.97
CA ARG A 80 -16.69 -11.06 17.72
C ARG A 80 -16.80 -12.30 16.84
N GLU A 81 -17.84 -12.37 16.01
CA GLU A 81 -18.04 -13.49 15.07
C GLU A 81 -16.92 -13.50 14.02
N TYR A 82 -16.58 -12.35 13.44
CA TYR A 82 -15.49 -12.24 12.47
C TYR A 82 -14.15 -12.72 13.03
N PHE A 83 -13.84 -12.41 14.31
CA PHE A 83 -12.60 -12.89 14.92
C PHE A 83 -12.60 -14.39 15.20
N LYS A 84 -13.77 -15.01 15.42
CA LYS A 84 -13.86 -16.47 15.48
C LYS A 84 -13.51 -17.12 14.13
N GLU A 85 -13.97 -16.53 13.02
CA GLU A 85 -13.63 -17.00 11.68
C GLU A 85 -12.12 -16.79 11.37
N LEU A 86 -11.56 -15.62 11.73
CA LEU A 86 -10.13 -15.36 11.57
C LEU A 86 -9.25 -16.30 12.39
N LYS A 87 -9.69 -16.70 13.58
CA LYS A 87 -9.03 -17.69 14.41
C LYS A 87 -8.82 -19.04 13.68
N GLU A 88 -9.79 -19.45 12.84
CA GLU A 88 -9.71 -20.70 12.07
C GLU A 88 -8.70 -20.61 10.91
N ILE A 89 -8.56 -19.44 10.27
CA ILE A 89 -7.67 -19.25 9.13
C ILE A 89 -6.28 -18.75 9.52
N ARG A 90 -6.08 -18.32 10.78
CA ARG A 90 -4.79 -18.01 11.42
C ARG A 90 -3.92 -17.01 10.66
N PRO A 91 -4.37 -15.77 10.44
CA PRO A 91 -3.45 -14.71 10.05
C PRO A 91 -2.41 -14.49 11.18
N ASP A 92 -1.24 -13.93 10.82
CA ASP A 92 -0.18 -13.71 11.80
C ASP A 92 -0.51 -12.58 12.78
N ALA A 93 -1.22 -11.54 12.32
CA ALA A 93 -1.65 -10.45 13.20
C ALA A 93 -2.97 -9.80 12.78
N LEU A 94 -3.61 -9.12 13.74
CA LEU A 94 -4.73 -8.20 13.52
C LEU A 94 -4.25 -6.76 13.69
N ILE A 95 -4.57 -5.89 12.72
CA ILE A 95 -4.30 -4.44 12.80
C ILE A 95 -5.55 -3.74 13.31
N ILE A 96 -5.51 -3.26 14.56
CA ILE A 96 -6.67 -2.76 15.31
C ILE A 96 -6.45 -1.30 15.73
N ALA A 97 -7.52 -0.49 15.75
CA ALA A 97 -7.45 0.90 16.20
C ALA A 97 -8.31 1.18 17.44
N ASP A 98 -9.42 0.47 17.57
CA ASP A 98 -10.41 0.68 18.62
C ASP A 98 -10.11 -0.18 19.86
N PRO A 99 -10.06 0.40 21.09
CA PRO A 99 -9.78 -0.37 22.31
C PRO A 99 -10.82 -1.47 22.61
N GLY A 100 -12.10 -1.26 22.27
CA GLY A 100 -13.15 -2.27 22.46
C GLY A 100 -12.94 -3.46 21.53
N VAL A 101 -12.60 -3.21 20.27
CA VAL A 101 -12.22 -4.25 19.28
C VAL A 101 -10.95 -4.98 19.73
N PHE A 102 -9.99 -4.27 20.34
CA PHE A 102 -8.77 -4.87 20.88
C PHE A 102 -9.05 -5.86 22.01
N GLU A 103 -9.93 -5.49 22.95
CA GLU A 103 -10.33 -6.41 24.04
C GLU A 103 -11.08 -7.65 23.50
N ILE A 104 -11.93 -7.48 22.48
CA ILE A 104 -12.59 -8.64 21.84
C ILE A 104 -11.55 -9.57 21.19
N ALA A 105 -10.50 -9.03 20.56
CA ALA A 105 -9.43 -9.85 20.00
C ALA A 105 -8.69 -10.65 21.07
N LYS A 106 -8.40 -10.04 22.23
CA LYS A 106 -7.77 -10.73 23.37
C LYS A 106 -8.62 -11.87 23.91
N GLU A 107 -9.95 -11.70 23.92
CA GLU A 107 -10.88 -12.74 24.40
C GLU A 107 -11.05 -13.88 23.39
N VAL A 108 -11.22 -13.56 22.09
CA VAL A 108 -11.65 -14.52 21.08
C VAL A 108 -10.47 -15.24 20.42
N CYS A 109 -9.41 -14.53 20.09
CA CYS A 109 -8.24 -15.05 19.37
C CYS A 109 -6.91 -14.58 20.01
N PRO A 110 -6.65 -14.92 21.28
CA PRO A 110 -5.46 -14.48 22.02
C PRO A 110 -4.14 -14.92 21.39
N GLU A 111 -4.15 -15.96 20.58
CA GLU A 111 -3.01 -16.50 19.84
C GLU A 111 -2.58 -15.69 18.63
N ILE A 112 -3.47 -14.84 18.09
CA ILE A 112 -3.14 -13.95 16.97
C ILE A 112 -2.53 -12.66 17.51
N GLU A 113 -1.41 -12.22 16.93
CA GLU A 113 -0.77 -10.98 17.32
C GLU A 113 -1.66 -9.74 17.10
N ARG A 114 -1.46 -8.72 17.90
CA ARG A 114 -2.22 -7.46 17.83
C ARG A 114 -1.29 -6.30 17.55
N HIS A 115 -1.44 -5.72 16.37
CA HIS A 115 -0.75 -4.52 15.92
C HIS A 115 -1.67 -3.31 16.06
N ILE A 116 -1.20 -2.23 16.65
CA ILE A 116 -2.01 -1.01 16.81
C ILE A 116 -1.92 -0.17 15.55
N SER A 117 -3.07 0.06 14.91
CA SER A 117 -3.19 0.85 13.69
C SER A 117 -2.77 2.32 13.89
N THR A 118 -2.27 2.95 12.83
CA THR A 118 -2.08 4.41 12.76
C THR A 118 -3.37 5.19 13.02
N GLN A 119 -4.55 4.58 12.86
CA GLN A 119 -5.85 5.16 13.17
C GLN A 119 -6.04 5.45 14.68
N ALA A 120 -5.26 4.82 15.55
CA ALA A 120 -5.24 5.14 16.98
C ALA A 120 -4.42 6.41 17.30
N ASN A 121 -3.79 7.03 16.29
CA ASN A 121 -3.00 8.26 16.40
C ASN A 121 -1.88 8.19 17.46
N ASN A 122 -1.00 7.22 17.29
CA ASN A 122 0.11 6.93 18.20
C ASN A 122 1.26 7.92 17.95
N THR A 123 1.42 8.92 18.81
CA THR A 123 2.36 10.04 18.64
C THR A 123 3.39 10.17 19.75
N ASN A 124 3.35 9.34 20.80
CA ASN A 124 4.28 9.45 21.92
C ASN A 124 4.53 8.11 22.60
N TYR A 125 5.68 7.98 23.27
CA TYR A 125 6.10 6.74 23.95
C TYR A 125 5.16 6.33 25.09
N GLY A 126 4.43 7.26 25.70
CA GLY A 126 3.42 6.93 26.71
C GLY A 126 2.28 6.09 26.12
N THR A 127 1.82 6.42 24.92
CA THR A 127 0.81 5.65 24.17
C THR A 127 1.35 4.26 23.78
N TYR A 128 2.60 4.19 23.31
CA TYR A 128 3.24 2.92 22.96
C TYR A 128 3.37 2.00 24.19
N ASN A 129 3.85 2.53 25.30
CA ASN A 129 3.96 1.79 26.56
C ASN A 129 2.59 1.36 27.11
N PHE A 130 1.54 2.15 26.89
CA PHE A 130 0.16 1.75 27.23
C PHE A 130 -0.25 0.52 26.43
N TRP A 131 -0.12 0.55 25.09
CA TRP A 131 -0.50 -0.57 24.24
C TRP A 131 0.33 -1.82 24.47
N TYR A 132 1.64 -1.67 24.72
CA TYR A 132 2.50 -2.78 25.13
C TYR A 132 1.97 -3.50 26.38
N LYS A 133 1.62 -2.74 27.42
CA LYS A 133 1.02 -3.29 28.65
C LYS A 133 -0.32 -3.97 28.40
N GLN A 134 -1.05 -3.59 27.35
CA GLN A 134 -2.27 -4.29 26.96
C GLN A 134 -1.99 -5.59 26.16
N GLY A 135 -0.76 -5.81 25.72
CA GLY A 135 -0.34 -6.99 24.96
C GLY A 135 -0.28 -6.79 23.46
N ALA A 136 -0.09 -5.55 22.98
CA ALA A 136 0.26 -5.29 21.60
C ALA A 136 1.73 -5.62 21.35
N SER A 137 2.04 -6.30 20.24
CA SER A 137 3.41 -6.63 19.83
C SER A 137 4.02 -5.54 18.91
N ARG A 138 3.18 -4.73 18.26
CA ARG A 138 3.60 -3.70 17.31
C ARG A 138 2.68 -2.48 17.38
N VAL A 139 3.27 -1.28 17.17
CA VAL A 139 2.50 -0.03 17.04
C VAL A 139 2.89 0.68 15.75
N VAL A 140 1.87 1.00 14.94
CA VAL A 140 2.03 1.82 13.73
C VAL A 140 2.04 3.28 14.12
N SER A 141 3.12 3.99 13.82
CA SER A 141 3.28 5.40 14.12
C SER A 141 2.27 6.27 13.36
N ALA A 142 1.92 7.41 13.93
CA ALA A 142 1.30 8.49 13.16
C ALA A 142 2.27 8.98 12.08
N ARG A 143 1.74 9.41 10.93
CA ARG A 143 2.56 9.90 9.80
C ARG A 143 3.10 11.30 10.00
N GLU A 144 2.65 11.96 11.04
CA GLU A 144 2.99 13.31 11.43
C GLU A 144 4.24 13.39 12.33
N LEU A 145 4.87 12.24 12.62
CA LEU A 145 6.10 12.17 13.40
C LEU A 145 7.35 12.38 12.52
N SER A 146 8.30 13.12 13.06
CA SER A 146 9.64 13.27 12.51
C SER A 146 10.55 12.09 12.88
N LEU A 147 11.68 11.95 12.18
CA LEU A 147 12.71 10.94 12.52
C LEU A 147 13.26 11.11 13.94
N GLU A 148 13.42 12.36 14.40
CA GLU A 148 13.90 12.63 15.76
C GLU A 148 12.87 12.15 16.80
N GLU A 149 11.58 12.38 16.60
CA GLU A 149 10.53 11.87 17.47
C GLU A 149 10.46 10.34 17.46
N LEU A 150 10.70 9.69 16.30
CA LEU A 150 10.76 8.23 16.21
C LEU A 150 11.97 7.65 16.95
N LYS A 151 13.14 8.29 16.88
CA LYS A 151 14.32 7.92 17.69
C LYS A 151 14.04 8.08 19.18
N GLU A 152 13.39 9.17 19.59
CA GLU A 152 12.97 9.36 20.99
C GLU A 152 11.98 8.29 21.43
N LEU A 153 11.00 7.93 20.60
CA LEU A 153 10.08 6.82 20.84
C LEU A 153 10.84 5.53 21.09
N ARG A 154 11.74 5.15 20.18
CA ARG A 154 12.53 3.92 20.30
C ARG A 154 13.35 3.86 21.59
N ALA A 155 13.91 4.98 22.01
CA ALA A 155 14.70 5.05 23.24
C ALA A 155 13.88 4.90 24.53
N ASN A 156 12.55 5.08 24.49
CA ASN A 156 11.68 5.14 25.67
C ASN A 156 10.60 4.03 25.71
N ILE A 157 10.70 3.02 24.85
CA ILE A 157 9.78 1.87 24.82
C ILE A 157 10.56 0.56 24.96
N PRO A 158 9.90 -0.56 25.34
CA PRO A 158 10.53 -1.89 25.37
C PRO A 158 11.16 -2.27 24.03
N GLU A 159 12.27 -3.00 24.09
CA GLU A 159 13.02 -3.40 22.91
C GLU A 159 12.24 -4.37 22.01
N ASP A 160 11.39 -5.19 22.62
CA ASP A 160 10.52 -6.17 21.97
C ASP A 160 9.19 -5.60 21.44
N LEU A 161 8.88 -4.32 21.74
CA LEU A 161 7.77 -3.63 21.08
C LEU A 161 8.22 -3.08 19.72
N GLU A 162 7.64 -3.57 18.64
CA GLU A 162 7.99 -3.16 17.29
C GLU A 162 7.38 -1.81 16.91
N ILE A 163 8.15 -1.01 16.15
CA ILE A 163 7.71 0.24 15.52
C ILE A 163 7.53 0.00 14.03
N GLU A 164 6.30 0.23 13.53
CA GLU A 164 5.97 0.24 12.11
C GLU A 164 5.72 1.67 11.65
N THR A 165 6.22 2.08 10.49
CA THR A 165 5.94 3.39 9.92
C THR A 165 5.66 3.33 8.42
N PHE A 166 4.81 4.24 7.92
CA PHE A 166 4.61 4.40 6.48
C PHE A 166 5.83 5.05 5.84
N VAL A 167 6.29 4.48 4.74
CA VAL A 167 7.47 4.96 4.00
C VAL A 167 7.17 5.29 2.54
N HIS A 168 5.99 4.92 2.03
CA HIS A 168 5.60 5.18 0.64
C HIS A 168 4.09 5.27 0.47
N GLY A 169 3.65 6.11 -0.48
CA GLY A 169 2.28 6.22 -0.95
C GLY A 169 1.53 7.44 -0.45
N ALA A 170 0.20 7.43 -0.59
CA ALA A 170 -0.63 8.61 -0.39
C ALA A 170 -0.63 9.15 1.05
N MET A 171 -0.46 10.46 1.19
CA MET A 171 -0.60 11.19 2.45
C MET A 171 -2.04 11.62 2.69
N CYS A 172 -2.40 11.82 3.96
CA CYS A 172 -3.71 12.32 4.40
C CYS A 172 -3.60 13.78 4.84
N ILE A 173 -4.68 14.58 4.69
CA ILE A 173 -4.72 15.98 5.13
C ILE A 173 -4.75 16.13 6.65
N SER A 174 -5.18 15.12 7.36
CA SER A 174 -5.32 15.11 8.82
C SER A 174 -4.82 13.83 9.40
N TYR A 175 -4.66 13.78 10.71
CA TYR A 175 -4.45 12.55 11.44
C TYR A 175 -5.41 11.46 10.97
N SER A 176 -4.91 10.25 10.80
CA SER A 176 -5.70 9.11 10.34
C SER A 176 -6.94 8.90 11.20
N GLY A 177 -8.11 8.70 10.57
CA GLY A 177 -9.38 8.50 11.26
C GLY A 177 -9.99 9.75 11.91
N ARG A 178 -9.47 10.95 11.69
CA ARG A 178 -9.97 12.19 12.32
C ARG A 178 -10.63 13.16 11.33
N CYS A 179 -10.64 12.86 10.03
CA CYS A 179 -11.19 13.72 9.01
C CYS A 179 -12.70 13.50 8.83
N LEU A 180 -13.49 14.57 8.89
CA LEU A 180 -14.93 14.56 8.65
C LEU A 180 -15.33 15.08 7.27
N LEU A 181 -14.39 15.52 6.42
CA LEU A 181 -14.70 16.13 5.13
C LEU A 181 -15.54 15.20 4.22
N SER A 182 -15.21 13.92 4.19
CA SER A 182 -15.96 12.95 3.37
C SER A 182 -17.39 12.79 3.84
N ASN A 183 -17.61 12.71 5.15
CA ASN A 183 -18.95 12.64 5.71
C ASN A 183 -19.73 13.94 5.42
N TYR A 184 -19.12 15.10 5.66
CA TYR A 184 -19.74 16.40 5.45
C TYR A 184 -20.18 16.62 3.99
N PHE A 185 -19.29 16.35 3.01
CA PHE A 185 -19.59 16.61 1.60
C PHE A 185 -20.41 15.53 0.90
N THR A 186 -20.34 14.29 1.35
CA THR A 186 -20.90 13.16 0.60
C THR A 186 -21.75 12.20 1.43
N GLY A 187 -21.91 12.45 2.73
CA GLY A 187 -22.57 11.53 3.66
C GLY A 187 -21.84 10.19 3.84
N ARG A 188 -20.58 10.08 3.37
CA ARG A 188 -19.76 8.85 3.45
C ARG A 188 -18.71 9.01 4.52
N ASP A 189 -18.76 8.16 5.54
CA ASP A 189 -17.85 8.22 6.66
C ASP A 189 -16.49 7.61 6.33
N ALA A 190 -15.45 8.45 6.38
CA ALA A 190 -14.07 8.02 6.17
C ALA A 190 -13.59 7.06 7.28
N ASN A 191 -14.13 7.20 8.49
CA ASN A 191 -13.76 6.39 9.66
C ASN A 191 -14.42 5.00 9.64
N GLN A 192 -15.42 4.84 8.77
CA GLN A 192 -16.08 3.56 8.43
C GLN A 192 -15.63 3.04 7.05
N GLY A 193 -14.48 3.48 6.56
CA GLY A 193 -13.89 2.97 5.32
C GLY A 193 -14.45 3.55 4.02
N ALA A 194 -15.31 4.57 4.06
CA ALA A 194 -16.01 5.10 2.89
C ALA A 194 -15.47 6.47 2.41
N CYS A 195 -14.18 6.77 2.63
CA CYS A 195 -13.54 8.03 2.24
C CYS A 195 -13.65 8.28 0.72
N THR A 196 -14.18 9.45 0.35
CA THR A 196 -14.31 9.91 -1.04
C THR A 196 -13.19 10.85 -1.49
N HIS A 197 -12.17 11.04 -0.64
CA HIS A 197 -11.02 11.90 -0.88
C HIS A 197 -11.35 13.36 -1.22
N PRO A 198 -12.28 14.04 -0.52
CA PRO A 198 -12.64 15.40 -0.86
C PRO A 198 -11.48 16.39 -0.67
N CYS A 199 -10.52 16.10 0.22
CA CYS A 199 -9.31 16.91 0.35
C CYS A 199 -8.47 17.05 -0.94
N ARG A 200 -8.80 16.28 -1.97
CA ARG A 200 -8.13 16.29 -3.28
C ARG A 200 -8.95 16.97 -4.37
N TRP A 201 -10.12 17.50 -4.04
CA TRP A 201 -10.93 18.26 -4.96
C TRP A 201 -10.42 19.71 -5.05
N LYS A 202 -10.72 20.39 -6.13
CA LYS A 202 -10.44 21.82 -6.27
C LYS A 202 -11.47 22.62 -5.51
N TYR A 203 -11.02 23.53 -4.66
CA TYR A 203 -11.87 24.43 -3.91
C TYR A 203 -11.47 25.89 -4.16
N ALA A 204 -12.44 26.79 -3.94
CA ALA A 204 -12.22 28.21 -3.79
C ALA A 204 -13.07 28.70 -2.61
N VAL A 205 -12.57 29.63 -1.86
CA VAL A 205 -13.34 30.33 -0.83
C VAL A 205 -14.02 31.51 -1.49
N VAL A 206 -15.30 31.68 -1.21
CA VAL A 206 -16.09 32.84 -1.62
C VAL A 206 -16.53 33.57 -0.35
N GLU A 207 -16.21 34.85 -0.24
CA GLU A 207 -16.72 35.68 0.83
C GLU A 207 -18.11 36.17 0.45
N GLU A 208 -19.08 36.13 1.40
CA GLU A 208 -20.49 36.48 1.17
C GLU A 208 -20.65 37.89 0.68
N THR A 209 -19.80 38.83 1.15
CA THR A 209 -19.84 40.27 0.77
C THR A 209 -19.14 40.55 -0.58
N ARG A 210 -18.47 39.54 -1.21
CA ARG A 210 -17.81 39.65 -2.51
C ARG A 210 -18.25 38.51 -3.45
N PRO A 211 -19.53 38.48 -3.84
CA PRO A 211 -20.06 37.46 -4.70
C PRO A 211 -19.38 37.49 -6.07
N GLY A 212 -18.84 36.32 -6.52
CA GLY A 212 -18.15 36.19 -7.82
C GLY A 212 -16.63 36.33 -7.76
N GLU A 213 -16.06 36.72 -6.63
CA GLU A 213 -14.61 36.67 -6.41
C GLU A 213 -14.23 35.33 -5.79
N TYR A 214 -13.61 34.45 -6.60
CA TYR A 214 -13.11 33.16 -6.15
C TYR A 214 -11.68 33.31 -5.65
N MET A 215 -11.50 33.19 -4.35
CA MET A 215 -10.20 33.21 -3.71
C MET A 215 -9.65 31.79 -3.67
N PRO A 216 -8.59 31.49 -4.41
CA PRO A 216 -7.94 30.19 -4.30
C PRO A 216 -7.42 30.00 -2.87
N VAL A 217 -7.53 28.79 -2.36
CA VAL A 217 -7.12 28.46 -0.99
C VAL A 217 -5.66 28.03 -1.01
N TYR A 218 -4.77 28.77 -0.33
CA TYR A 218 -3.33 28.49 -0.22
C TYR A 218 -2.95 28.35 1.26
N GLU A 219 -1.85 27.66 1.55
CA GLU A 219 -1.30 27.61 2.90
C GLU A 219 -0.33 28.77 3.16
N ASN A 220 -0.40 29.32 4.35
CA ASN A 220 0.61 30.20 4.90
C ASN A 220 0.79 29.92 6.41
N GLU A 221 1.71 30.62 7.07
CA GLU A 221 2.08 30.40 8.48
C GLU A 221 0.91 30.46 9.50
N ARG A 222 -0.33 30.70 9.07
CA ARG A 222 -1.49 30.99 9.91
C ARG A 222 -2.70 30.07 9.74
N GLY A 223 -2.73 29.12 8.81
CA GLY A 223 -3.94 28.32 8.62
C GLY A 223 -3.87 27.13 7.71
N THR A 224 -4.82 26.21 7.94
CA THR A 224 -4.96 24.94 7.23
C THR A 224 -5.72 25.12 5.93
N TYR A 225 -5.25 24.49 4.90
CA TYR A 225 -5.77 24.55 3.56
C TYR A 225 -6.07 23.15 3.05
N ILE A 226 -7.07 22.99 2.18
CA ILE A 226 -7.48 21.69 1.65
C ILE A 226 -6.68 21.45 0.38
N PHE A 227 -5.69 20.53 0.41
CA PHE A 227 -4.73 20.40 -0.69
C PHE A 227 -4.45 18.99 -1.14
N ASN A 228 -3.98 18.94 -2.38
CA ASN A 228 -3.51 17.76 -3.07
C ASN A 228 -2.07 17.43 -2.65
N SER A 229 -1.92 16.77 -1.52
CA SER A 229 -0.61 16.38 -1.00
C SER A 229 0.14 15.49 -1.99
N LYS A 230 1.45 15.71 -2.13
CA LYS A 230 2.38 14.78 -2.78
C LYS A 230 2.34 13.42 -2.10
N ASP A 231 2.77 12.39 -2.80
CA ASP A 231 2.87 11.05 -2.23
C ASP A 231 4.17 10.92 -1.43
N LEU A 232 4.12 10.23 -0.29
CA LEU A 232 5.31 9.93 0.52
C LEU A 232 6.25 9.00 -0.25
N CYS A 233 7.56 9.27 -0.20
CA CYS A 233 8.58 8.36 -0.69
C CYS A 233 9.86 8.52 0.13
N MET A 234 10.25 7.47 0.84
CA MET A 234 11.43 7.42 1.69
C MET A 234 12.52 6.47 1.14
N ILE A 235 12.47 6.18 -0.16
CA ILE A 235 13.41 5.23 -0.78
C ILE A 235 14.87 5.69 -0.69
N GLU A 236 15.12 7.00 -0.64
CA GLU A 236 16.44 7.61 -0.49
C GLU A 236 16.92 7.65 0.97
N HIS A 237 16.07 7.28 1.93
CA HIS A 237 16.26 7.45 3.37
C HIS A 237 16.13 6.13 4.16
N ILE A 238 16.38 4.99 3.51
CA ILE A 238 16.39 3.68 4.18
C ILE A 238 17.39 3.67 5.36
N PRO A 239 18.62 4.20 5.23
CA PRO A 239 19.58 4.25 6.35
C PRO A 239 19.00 4.96 7.58
N GLU A 240 18.43 6.15 7.40
CA GLU A 240 17.93 6.98 8.50
C GLU A 240 16.72 6.32 9.21
N LEU A 241 15.87 5.62 8.46
CA LEU A 241 14.76 4.85 9.03
C LEU A 241 15.27 3.70 9.92
N LEU A 242 16.29 2.97 9.47
CA LEU A 242 16.88 1.87 10.23
C LEU A 242 17.65 2.37 11.46
N GLU A 243 18.36 3.49 11.34
CA GLU A 243 19.02 4.15 12.47
C GLU A 243 18.02 4.67 13.51
N ALA A 244 16.82 5.06 13.08
CA ALA A 244 15.74 5.44 13.98
C ALA A 244 15.11 4.24 14.73
N GLY A 245 15.52 3.00 14.40
CA GLY A 245 15.05 1.78 15.03
C GLY A 245 13.67 1.35 14.60
N ILE A 246 13.30 1.63 13.35
CA ILE A 246 12.06 1.17 12.72
C ILE A 246 12.19 -0.31 12.38
N ASP A 247 11.21 -1.11 12.79
CA ASP A 247 11.19 -2.56 12.60
C ASP A 247 10.43 -2.97 11.32
N SER A 248 9.38 -2.20 10.92
CA SER A 248 8.57 -2.49 9.74
C SER A 248 8.33 -1.25 8.87
N LEU A 249 8.64 -1.37 7.59
CA LEU A 249 8.51 -0.35 6.55
C LEU A 249 7.22 -0.60 5.76
N LYS A 250 6.20 0.21 6.01
CA LYS A 250 4.86 0.02 5.43
C LYS A 250 4.63 0.84 4.18
N ILE A 251 4.15 0.17 3.15
CA ILE A 251 3.72 0.80 1.91
C ILE A 251 2.21 1.07 1.97
N GLU A 252 1.76 2.29 1.65
CA GLU A 252 0.35 2.61 1.43
C GLU A 252 -0.03 2.37 -0.02
N GLY A 253 -1.22 1.82 -0.24
CA GLY A 253 -1.68 1.55 -1.60
C GLY A 253 -2.68 0.41 -1.72
N ARG A 254 -3.49 0.15 -0.69
CA ARG A 254 -4.46 -0.97 -0.69
C ARG A 254 -5.48 -0.94 -1.84
N MET A 255 -5.67 0.21 -2.50
CA MET A 255 -6.53 0.37 -3.68
C MET A 255 -5.77 0.35 -5.01
N LYS A 256 -4.48 0.09 -4.98
CA LYS A 256 -3.60 0.13 -6.15
C LYS A 256 -3.62 -1.21 -6.91
N THR A 257 -3.17 -1.16 -8.17
CA THR A 257 -3.07 -2.32 -9.06
C THR A 257 -1.89 -3.23 -8.71
N ALA A 258 -1.89 -4.45 -9.25
CA ALA A 258 -0.76 -5.38 -9.13
C ALA A 258 0.54 -4.77 -9.70
N LEU A 259 0.48 -4.01 -10.80
CA LEU A 259 1.66 -3.31 -11.33
C LEU A 259 2.27 -2.34 -10.31
N TYR A 260 1.46 -1.54 -9.62
CA TYR A 260 1.96 -0.63 -8.57
C TYR A 260 2.61 -1.41 -7.44
N VAL A 261 1.90 -2.42 -6.93
CA VAL A 261 2.38 -3.25 -5.81
C VAL A 261 3.70 -3.94 -6.16
N ALA A 262 3.78 -4.57 -7.32
CA ALA A 262 4.99 -5.22 -7.81
C ALA A 262 6.16 -4.24 -7.96
N THR A 263 5.91 -3.07 -8.57
CA THR A 263 6.96 -2.07 -8.80
C THR A 263 7.52 -1.55 -7.48
N VAL A 264 6.65 -1.18 -6.53
CA VAL A 264 7.07 -0.63 -5.25
C VAL A 264 7.73 -1.71 -4.39
N ALA A 265 7.14 -2.92 -4.30
CA ALA A 265 7.66 -4.01 -3.49
C ALA A 265 9.08 -4.39 -3.91
N ARG A 266 9.30 -4.73 -5.21
CA ARG A 266 10.64 -5.13 -5.68
C ARG A 266 11.68 -4.04 -5.53
N THR A 267 11.27 -2.77 -5.67
CA THR A 267 12.21 -1.63 -5.59
C THR A 267 12.65 -1.40 -4.15
N TYR A 268 11.71 -1.36 -3.19
CA TYR A 268 12.05 -1.27 -1.76
C TYR A 268 12.81 -2.49 -1.26
N ARG A 269 12.41 -3.72 -1.68
CA ARG A 269 13.13 -4.94 -1.33
C ARG A 269 14.59 -4.84 -1.77
N LYS A 270 14.82 -4.51 -3.05
CA LYS A 270 16.17 -4.36 -3.56
C LYS A 270 16.95 -3.25 -2.83
N ALA A 271 16.34 -2.12 -2.52
CA ALA A 271 17.00 -1.03 -1.80
C ALA A 271 17.42 -1.45 -0.38
N ILE A 272 16.56 -2.18 0.34
CA ILE A 272 16.84 -2.72 1.67
C ILE A 272 17.99 -3.74 1.59
N ASP A 273 17.91 -4.70 0.67
CA ASP A 273 18.93 -5.76 0.51
C ASP A 273 20.29 -5.19 0.11
N ASP A 274 20.30 -4.26 -0.84
CA ASP A 274 21.53 -3.59 -1.28
C ASP A 274 22.17 -2.81 -0.12
N TYR A 275 21.38 -2.08 0.68
CA TYR A 275 21.88 -1.36 1.85
C TYR A 275 22.45 -2.30 2.92
N GLN A 276 21.75 -3.39 3.22
CA GLN A 276 22.21 -4.37 4.20
C GLN A 276 23.47 -5.10 3.76
N LYS A 277 23.60 -5.36 2.45
CA LYS A 277 24.77 -5.99 1.86
C LYS A 277 25.96 -5.04 1.84
N ASP A 278 25.78 -3.83 1.37
CA ASP A 278 26.80 -2.78 1.27
C ASP A 278 26.14 -1.41 1.06
N PRO A 279 26.27 -0.46 2.01
CA PRO A 279 25.75 0.90 1.84
C PRO A 279 26.21 1.60 0.55
N ALA A 280 27.42 1.29 0.05
CA ALA A 280 27.90 1.84 -1.21
C ALA A 280 27.13 1.30 -2.42
N LEU A 281 26.67 0.05 -2.37
CA LEU A 281 25.83 -0.56 -3.41
C LEU A 281 24.45 0.12 -3.47
N TYR A 282 23.86 0.37 -2.30
CA TYR A 282 22.61 1.15 -2.20
C TYR A 282 22.74 2.52 -2.85
N GLN A 283 23.79 3.28 -2.51
CA GLN A 283 24.02 4.59 -3.11
C GLN A 283 24.25 4.51 -4.63
N LYS A 284 25.02 3.53 -5.08
CA LYS A 284 25.28 3.30 -6.51
C LYS A 284 24.00 3.04 -7.31
N ASN A 285 23.07 2.29 -6.71
CA ASN A 285 21.83 1.86 -7.36
C ASN A 285 20.68 2.88 -7.19
N MET A 286 20.88 4.00 -6.47
CA MET A 286 19.84 5.00 -6.23
C MET A 286 19.14 5.51 -7.50
N PRO A 287 19.85 5.82 -8.62
CA PRO A 287 19.20 6.22 -9.86
C PRO A 287 18.18 5.17 -10.37
N TRP A 288 18.51 3.88 -10.25
CA TRP A 288 17.61 2.79 -10.64
C TRP A 288 16.37 2.74 -9.74
N TYR A 289 16.51 2.90 -8.40
CA TYR A 289 15.34 2.89 -7.52
C TYR A 289 14.39 4.04 -7.86
N LEU A 290 14.90 5.25 -8.05
CA LEU A 290 14.09 6.42 -8.40
C LEU A 290 13.40 6.27 -9.75
N GLU A 291 14.09 5.73 -10.75
CA GLU A 291 13.50 5.40 -12.04
C GLU A 291 12.36 4.39 -11.89
N GLN A 292 12.58 3.27 -11.18
CA GLN A 292 11.54 2.24 -11.02
C GLN A 292 10.31 2.78 -10.27
N ILE A 293 10.50 3.56 -9.20
CA ILE A 293 9.39 4.18 -8.45
C ILE A 293 8.59 5.14 -9.35
N SER A 294 9.24 5.87 -10.25
CA SER A 294 8.56 6.77 -11.20
C SER A 294 7.78 6.03 -12.29
N ASN A 295 8.07 4.74 -12.53
CA ASN A 295 7.37 3.92 -13.52
C ASN A 295 5.97 3.43 -13.07
N CYS A 296 5.57 3.65 -11.82
CA CYS A 296 4.20 3.39 -11.38
C CYS A 296 3.35 4.68 -11.35
N THR A 297 2.04 4.52 -11.24
CA THR A 297 1.14 5.67 -11.12
C THR A 297 1.31 6.36 -9.78
N TYR A 298 1.90 7.55 -9.77
CA TYR A 298 2.21 8.32 -8.58
C TYR A 298 1.86 9.81 -8.75
N ARG A 299 1.88 10.55 -7.64
CA ARG A 299 2.00 12.00 -7.61
C ARG A 299 3.44 12.35 -7.27
N GLN A 300 3.85 13.59 -7.55
CA GLN A 300 5.17 14.06 -7.11
C GLN A 300 5.46 13.63 -5.67
N PHE A 301 6.71 13.35 -5.35
CA PHE A 301 7.11 12.79 -4.07
C PHE A 301 7.50 13.84 -3.03
N THR A 302 7.34 13.46 -1.76
CA THR A 302 7.75 14.22 -0.58
C THR A 302 8.23 13.25 0.51
N THR A 303 9.06 13.75 1.42
CA THR A 303 9.43 13.02 2.64
C THR A 303 8.42 13.23 3.79
N GLY A 304 7.30 13.91 3.54
CA GLY A 304 6.26 14.16 4.54
C GLY A 304 6.79 14.94 5.74
N PHE A 305 6.58 14.41 6.94
CA PHE A 305 7.01 15.01 8.20
C PHE A 305 8.38 14.54 8.69
N PHE A 306 9.02 13.57 8.03
CA PHE A 306 10.23 12.94 8.56
C PHE A 306 11.38 13.91 8.84
N PHE A 307 11.54 14.94 8.02
CA PHE A 307 12.62 15.94 8.17
C PHE A 307 12.12 17.32 8.61
N GLY A 308 10.90 17.41 9.09
CA GLY A 308 10.31 18.65 9.59
C GLY A 308 8.86 18.83 9.18
N LYS A 309 8.27 19.97 9.53
CA LYS A 309 6.90 20.28 9.14
C LYS A 309 6.80 20.45 7.62
N PRO A 310 5.81 19.81 6.97
CA PRO A 310 5.52 20.06 5.57
C PRO A 310 5.22 21.53 5.31
N ASP A 311 5.73 22.03 4.19
CA ASP A 311 5.48 23.37 3.69
C ASP A 311 4.78 23.34 2.32
N GLU A 312 4.74 24.48 1.65
CA GLU A 312 4.15 24.63 0.32
C GLU A 312 4.76 23.68 -0.73
N THR A 313 6.03 23.29 -0.57
CA THR A 313 6.71 22.40 -1.51
C THR A 313 6.21 20.95 -1.45
N THR A 314 5.49 20.57 -0.40
CA THR A 314 4.92 19.23 -0.20
C THR A 314 3.54 19.04 -0.84
N GLN A 315 3.00 20.07 -1.48
CA GLN A 315 1.67 20.09 -2.10
C GLN A 315 1.77 20.22 -3.63
N ILE A 316 0.70 19.84 -4.33
CA ILE A 316 0.56 20.00 -5.78
C ILE A 316 -0.51 21.04 -6.06
N TYR A 317 -0.11 22.17 -6.66
CA TYR A 317 -1.01 23.29 -6.92
C TYR A 317 -1.51 23.38 -8.36
N ASP A 318 -0.76 22.82 -9.31
CA ASP A 318 -0.95 23.02 -10.76
C ASP A 318 -1.75 21.91 -11.43
N SER A 319 -1.79 20.69 -10.87
CA SER A 319 -2.54 19.58 -11.45
C SER A 319 -3.08 18.61 -10.39
N ASN A 320 -4.20 17.95 -10.71
CA ASN A 320 -4.68 16.77 -9.98
C ASN A 320 -4.22 15.47 -10.65
N THR A 321 -3.30 15.56 -11.60
CA THR A 321 -2.99 14.47 -12.50
C THR A 321 -1.95 13.54 -11.89
N TYR A 322 -2.29 12.27 -11.82
CA TYR A 322 -1.30 11.23 -11.60
C TYR A 322 -0.38 11.15 -12.82
N VAL A 323 0.91 11.04 -12.57
CA VAL A 323 1.88 10.68 -13.60
C VAL A 323 1.74 9.18 -13.85
N LYS A 324 1.67 8.79 -15.12
CA LYS A 324 1.55 7.40 -15.54
C LYS A 324 2.50 7.19 -16.72
N GLU A 325 3.60 6.50 -16.47
CA GLU A 325 4.59 6.20 -17.52
C GLU A 325 4.39 4.84 -18.16
N TYR A 326 3.72 3.91 -17.45
CA TYR A 326 3.46 2.57 -17.95
C TYR A 326 1.99 2.17 -17.84
N THR A 327 1.50 1.46 -18.84
CA THR A 327 0.20 0.79 -18.82
C THR A 327 0.35 -0.67 -18.44
N TYR A 328 -0.40 -1.09 -17.43
CA TYR A 328 -0.51 -2.47 -16.98
C TYR A 328 -1.30 -3.32 -17.98
N LEU A 329 -0.71 -4.36 -18.56
CA LEU A 329 -1.32 -5.21 -19.58
C LEU A 329 -1.86 -6.53 -19.02
N GLY A 330 -1.19 -7.13 -18.04
CA GLY A 330 -1.59 -8.38 -17.41
C GLY A 330 -0.48 -9.04 -16.60
N ILE A 331 -0.80 -10.15 -15.96
CA ILE A 331 0.15 -11.02 -15.26
C ILE A 331 0.26 -12.34 -16.03
N ILE A 332 1.47 -12.84 -16.19
CA ILE A 332 1.74 -14.15 -16.75
C ILE A 332 1.25 -15.23 -15.79
N GLY A 333 0.38 -16.08 -16.28
CA GLY A 333 -0.09 -17.29 -15.60
C GLY A 333 0.66 -18.54 -16.02
N GLU A 334 -0.06 -19.63 -16.18
CA GLU A 334 0.53 -20.92 -16.61
C GLU A 334 1.02 -20.87 -18.05
N GLU A 335 2.16 -21.52 -18.29
CA GLU A 335 2.69 -21.80 -19.62
C GLU A 335 2.15 -23.15 -20.14
N LYS A 336 1.67 -23.16 -21.39
CA LYS A 336 1.24 -24.37 -22.07
C LYS A 336 1.61 -24.28 -23.55
N GLU A 337 2.46 -25.19 -24.03
CA GLU A 337 2.85 -25.29 -25.45
C GLU A 337 3.40 -23.96 -26.02
N ASP A 338 4.35 -23.33 -25.29
CA ASP A 338 4.94 -22.02 -25.62
C ASP A 338 3.94 -20.83 -25.63
N LEU A 339 2.76 -21.01 -25.04
CA LEU A 339 1.75 -19.99 -24.85
C LEU A 339 1.59 -19.67 -23.37
N TYR A 340 1.52 -18.39 -23.05
CA TYR A 340 1.31 -17.91 -21.69
C TYR A 340 -0.17 -17.51 -21.52
N ARG A 341 -0.80 -18.08 -20.51
CA ARG A 341 -2.14 -17.64 -20.09
C ARG A 341 -2.03 -16.29 -19.42
N ILE A 342 -2.88 -15.33 -19.82
CA ILE A 342 -3.01 -14.02 -19.17
C ILE A 342 -4.49 -13.63 -19.00
N GLU A 343 -4.77 -12.80 -18.00
CA GLU A 343 -6.03 -12.03 -17.92
C GLU A 343 -5.72 -10.58 -18.30
N GLN A 344 -6.27 -10.14 -19.43
CA GLN A 344 -6.00 -8.84 -20.00
C GLN A 344 -6.49 -7.70 -19.11
N ARG A 345 -5.68 -6.65 -18.97
CA ARG A 345 -6.01 -5.45 -18.20
C ARG A 345 -6.18 -4.21 -19.07
N ASN A 346 -5.38 -4.07 -20.10
CA ASN A 346 -5.49 -3.02 -21.11
C ASN A 346 -5.19 -3.59 -22.49
N LYS A 347 -5.67 -2.90 -23.52
CA LYS A 347 -5.53 -3.33 -24.91
C LYS A 347 -4.07 -3.36 -25.35
N PHE A 348 -3.70 -4.43 -26.06
CA PHE A 348 -2.45 -4.58 -26.82
C PHE A 348 -2.72 -5.40 -28.10
N THR A 349 -1.74 -5.45 -29.00
CA THR A 349 -1.91 -6.03 -30.35
C THR A 349 -0.77 -6.98 -30.69
N VAL A 350 -1.02 -7.87 -31.65
CA VAL A 350 0.03 -8.71 -32.25
C VAL A 350 1.04 -7.79 -32.95
N GLY A 351 2.33 -8.08 -32.77
CA GLY A 351 3.45 -7.30 -33.31
C GLY A 351 3.88 -6.13 -32.44
N GLU A 352 3.14 -5.80 -31.38
CA GLU A 352 3.49 -4.75 -30.44
C GLU A 352 4.69 -5.13 -29.58
N THR A 353 5.59 -4.19 -29.34
CA THR A 353 6.69 -4.31 -28.39
C THR A 353 6.22 -3.88 -27.02
N ILE A 354 6.37 -4.76 -26.02
CA ILE A 354 5.97 -4.58 -24.64
C ILE A 354 7.13 -4.96 -23.72
N GLU A 355 6.95 -4.84 -22.42
CA GLU A 355 7.98 -5.18 -21.44
C GLU A 355 7.49 -6.25 -20.46
N ILE A 356 8.35 -7.24 -20.18
CA ILE A 356 8.21 -8.19 -19.10
C ILE A 356 8.96 -7.64 -17.88
N MET A 357 8.24 -7.35 -16.82
CA MET A 357 8.80 -6.91 -15.54
C MET A 357 8.93 -8.10 -14.59
N LYS A 358 10.16 -8.47 -14.26
CA LYS A 358 10.48 -9.62 -13.40
C LYS A 358 10.66 -9.24 -11.93
N PRO A 359 10.40 -10.17 -10.98
CA PRO A 359 10.63 -9.95 -9.55
C PRO A 359 12.09 -9.65 -9.20
N ASN A 360 13.05 -10.22 -9.91
CA ASN A 360 14.49 -10.07 -9.67
C ASN A 360 15.05 -8.68 -10.03
N GLY A 361 14.23 -7.76 -10.51
CA GLY A 361 14.61 -6.41 -10.92
C GLY A 361 14.87 -6.23 -12.40
N GLU A 362 14.89 -7.31 -13.19
CA GLU A 362 15.04 -7.23 -14.64
C GLU A 362 13.77 -6.73 -15.32
N ASN A 363 13.97 -5.97 -16.39
CA ASN A 363 12.92 -5.59 -17.34
C ASN A 363 13.37 -6.05 -18.72
N ILE A 364 12.56 -6.85 -19.39
CA ILE A 364 12.90 -7.49 -20.67
C ILE A 364 11.92 -6.99 -21.74
N GLU A 365 12.45 -6.31 -22.75
CA GLU A 365 11.66 -5.96 -23.93
C GLU A 365 11.29 -7.23 -24.70
N THR A 366 10.03 -7.37 -25.09
CA THR A 366 9.49 -8.53 -25.79
C THR A 366 8.45 -8.12 -26.82
N LYS A 367 8.30 -8.93 -27.85
CA LYS A 367 7.30 -8.74 -28.89
C LYS A 367 6.17 -9.75 -28.76
N VAL A 368 4.92 -9.26 -28.89
CA VAL A 368 3.73 -10.12 -28.95
C VAL A 368 3.66 -10.79 -30.31
N LEU A 369 3.89 -12.09 -30.34
CA LEU A 369 3.92 -12.86 -31.61
C LEU A 369 2.53 -13.36 -32.02
N LYS A 370 1.70 -13.71 -31.03
CA LYS A 370 0.37 -14.31 -31.25
C LYS A 370 -0.54 -14.04 -30.07
N ILE A 371 -1.83 -13.92 -30.35
CA ILE A 371 -2.89 -13.83 -29.35
C ILE A 371 -3.99 -14.83 -29.73
N LEU A 372 -4.39 -15.68 -28.77
CA LEU A 372 -5.52 -16.63 -28.92
C LEU A 372 -6.55 -16.34 -27.84
N ASN A 373 -7.83 -16.54 -28.15
CA ASN A 373 -8.90 -16.57 -27.17
C ASN A 373 -8.94 -17.93 -26.41
N GLU A 374 -9.89 -18.12 -25.49
CA GLU A 374 -10.04 -19.36 -24.72
C GLU A 374 -10.40 -20.55 -25.60
N GLU A 375 -11.03 -20.32 -26.75
CA GLU A 375 -11.40 -21.35 -27.73
C GLU A 375 -10.23 -21.73 -28.65
N GLY A 376 -9.07 -21.06 -28.52
CA GLY A 376 -7.87 -21.26 -29.33
C GLY A 376 -7.90 -20.55 -30.69
N GLU A 377 -8.85 -19.65 -30.91
CA GLU A 377 -8.94 -18.89 -32.15
C GLU A 377 -7.99 -17.68 -32.12
N SER A 378 -7.33 -17.43 -33.25
CA SER A 378 -6.39 -16.32 -33.39
C SER A 378 -7.11 -14.98 -33.49
N GLN A 379 -6.60 -13.98 -32.79
CA GLN A 379 -7.07 -12.60 -32.88
C GLN A 379 -5.90 -11.60 -32.95
N ASP A 380 -6.12 -10.45 -33.60
CA ASP A 380 -5.08 -9.45 -33.84
C ASP A 380 -4.83 -8.56 -32.61
N SER A 381 -5.75 -8.54 -31.67
CA SER A 381 -5.65 -7.69 -30.47
C SER A 381 -6.36 -8.30 -29.27
N ALA A 382 -6.04 -7.79 -28.09
CA ALA A 382 -6.68 -8.06 -26.81
C ALA A 382 -7.60 -6.89 -26.42
N PRO A 383 -8.85 -6.78 -26.92
CA PRO A 383 -9.64 -5.56 -26.80
C PRO A 383 -10.45 -5.43 -25.51
N HIS A 384 -10.75 -6.55 -24.82
CA HIS A 384 -11.73 -6.58 -23.75
C HIS A 384 -11.07 -6.75 -22.37
N PRO A 385 -11.30 -5.82 -21.42
CA PRO A 385 -10.80 -5.96 -20.06
C PRO A 385 -11.23 -7.27 -19.41
N LYS A 386 -10.30 -7.94 -18.71
CA LYS A 386 -10.46 -9.23 -18.05
C LYS A 386 -10.69 -10.43 -18.99
N GLN A 387 -10.51 -10.26 -20.29
CA GLN A 387 -10.51 -11.39 -21.20
C GLN A 387 -9.33 -12.32 -20.85
N VAL A 388 -9.62 -13.60 -20.72
CA VAL A 388 -8.58 -14.64 -20.63
C VAL A 388 -8.05 -14.91 -22.04
N LEU A 389 -6.73 -14.89 -22.17
CA LEU A 389 -6.05 -15.03 -23.45
C LEU A 389 -4.84 -15.95 -23.28
N TYR A 390 -4.39 -16.52 -24.40
CA TYR A 390 -3.12 -17.22 -24.52
C TYR A 390 -2.25 -16.46 -25.51
N ILE A 391 -1.06 -16.07 -25.10
CA ILE A 391 -0.14 -15.27 -25.91
C ILE A 391 1.19 -15.95 -26.12
N ALA A 392 1.79 -15.78 -27.30
CA ALA A 392 3.19 -16.11 -27.57
C ALA A 392 4.03 -14.83 -27.54
N LEU A 393 5.19 -14.90 -26.93
CA LEU A 393 6.18 -13.85 -26.82
C LEU A 393 7.48 -14.31 -27.49
N ASP A 394 8.34 -13.38 -27.94
CA ASP A 394 9.67 -13.73 -28.47
C ASP A 394 10.73 -13.88 -27.36
N GLN A 395 10.39 -13.50 -26.13
CA GLN A 395 11.19 -13.69 -24.93
C GLN A 395 10.49 -14.61 -23.95
N LYS A 396 11.28 -15.33 -23.12
CA LYS A 396 10.74 -16.24 -22.11
C LYS A 396 10.21 -15.44 -20.91
N ALA A 397 8.98 -15.74 -20.52
CA ALA A 397 8.35 -15.27 -19.30
C ALA A 397 8.17 -16.39 -18.28
N GLU A 398 7.91 -16.04 -17.05
CA GLU A 398 7.63 -16.98 -15.94
C GLU A 398 6.31 -16.60 -15.25
N PRO A 399 5.65 -17.55 -14.58
CA PRO A 399 4.46 -17.24 -13.80
C PRO A 399 4.70 -16.07 -12.84
N TYR A 400 3.71 -15.18 -12.76
CA TYR A 400 3.73 -13.90 -12.02
C TYR A 400 4.56 -12.77 -12.63
N ASP A 401 5.32 -12.96 -13.70
CA ASP A 401 5.89 -11.83 -14.45
C ASP A 401 4.79 -10.87 -14.88
N ILE A 402 5.05 -9.56 -14.83
CA ILE A 402 4.07 -8.55 -15.21
C ILE A 402 4.36 -8.03 -16.61
N LEU A 403 3.32 -8.03 -17.44
CA LEU A 403 3.36 -7.38 -18.75
C LEU A 403 2.93 -5.93 -18.61
N ARG A 404 3.75 -5.02 -19.14
CA ARG A 404 3.48 -3.59 -19.18
C ARG A 404 3.98 -2.95 -20.48
N ARG A 405 3.43 -1.79 -20.80
CA ARG A 405 3.83 -1.00 -21.96
C ARG A 405 4.15 0.42 -21.51
N ARG A 406 5.26 0.97 -22.01
CA ARG A 406 5.59 2.37 -21.79
C ARG A 406 4.60 3.24 -22.57
N GLU A 407 4.13 4.32 -21.96
CA GLU A 407 3.31 5.34 -22.63
C GLU A 407 4.25 6.31 -23.35
N ASP A 408 3.87 6.72 -24.57
CA ASP A 408 4.61 7.68 -25.39
C ASP A 408 4.51 9.12 -24.87
#